data_34e901b6c47917ce30a47ece90431a02
#
_entry.id   34e901b6c47917ce30a47ece90431a02
#
_cell.length_a   1.000
_cell.length_b   1.000
_cell.length_c   1.000
_cell.angle_alpha   90.00
_cell.angle_beta   90.00
_cell.angle_gamma   90.00
#
_symmetry.space_group_name_H-M   'P 1'
#
loop_
_entity.id
_entity.type
_entity.pdbx_description
1 polymer ?
#
loop_
_entity_poly.entity_id
_entity_poly.type
_entity_poly.pdbx_seq_one_letter_code
_entity_poly.pdbx_strand_id
1 'polypeptide(L)'
;MTYKGYLIDLDGTIYKGKERIPAGEAFVHELQERQIPYLFVTNNTTRTPEMVQEMLAGQFNIETPLDTIYTATLATIDYMMDMNLGQTAYVIGDIGLKQAIAEAGFIEDTVNPAYVVVGLDWEVDYEKFSIATLAIQKGSHFIGTNPDLNIPTERGMMPGAGALNALIEAATRVKPTFIGKPNAIIMDKAIAHLGLEREEVVMVGDNYLTDIRAGIDNGIPTLLVTTGFTKPEEVPDLPLPPTHVLSSLAEWDFDA
;
A
#
# COMPACT_ATOMS: atom_id res chain seq x y z
N MET A 1 4.99 26.33 0.84
CA MET A 1 3.68 25.93 0.26
C MET A 1 2.98 25.06 1.29
N THR A 2 1.82 25.47 1.74
CA THR A 2 1.06 24.70 2.74
C THR A 2 0.20 23.67 2.01
N TYR A 3 0.43 22.39 2.22
CA TYR A 3 -0.40 21.31 1.67
C TYR A 3 -1.74 21.26 2.41
N LYS A 4 -2.80 20.93 1.69
CA LYS A 4 -4.17 20.83 2.24
C LYS A 4 -4.51 19.41 2.70
N GLY A 5 -3.71 18.40 2.31
CA GLY A 5 -3.91 17.01 2.69
C GLY A 5 -2.65 16.17 2.62
N TYR A 6 -2.65 15.05 3.32
CA TYR A 6 -1.49 14.16 3.46
C TYR A 6 -1.87 12.72 3.15
N LEU A 7 -1.11 12.09 2.24
CA LEU A 7 -1.10 10.65 2.06
C LEU A 7 0.13 10.12 2.80
N ILE A 8 -0.05 9.21 3.74
CA ILE A 8 0.99 8.85 4.69
C ILE A 8 1.22 7.35 4.66
N ASP A 9 2.44 6.90 4.39
CA ASP A 9 2.83 5.52 4.64
C ASP A 9 2.91 5.23 6.14
N LEU A 10 2.86 3.96 6.50
CA LEU A 10 2.85 3.52 7.90
C LEU A 10 4.21 2.99 8.37
N ASP A 11 4.66 1.85 7.81
CA ASP A 11 5.84 1.12 8.33
C ASP A 11 7.14 1.73 7.81
N GLY A 12 7.95 2.26 8.69
CA GLY A 12 9.16 3.04 8.41
C GLY A 12 8.93 4.55 8.51
N THR A 13 7.68 5.01 8.47
CA THR A 13 7.27 6.42 8.49
C THR A 13 6.65 6.81 9.83
N ILE A 14 5.59 6.13 10.26
CA ILE A 14 4.86 6.40 11.51
C ILE A 14 5.32 5.49 12.64
N TYR A 15 5.65 4.26 12.31
CA TYR A 15 6.28 3.30 13.22
C TYR A 15 7.26 2.43 12.42
N LYS A 16 8.05 1.56 13.08
CA LYS A 16 8.96 0.63 12.42
C LYS A 16 8.79 -0.77 13.00
N GLY A 17 8.04 -1.61 12.30
CA GLY A 17 7.64 -2.91 12.79
C GLY A 17 6.84 -2.80 14.09
N LYS A 18 7.50 -3.08 15.24
CA LYS A 18 6.91 -2.91 16.59
C LYS A 18 7.47 -1.68 17.34
N GLU A 19 8.43 -0.98 16.75
CA GLU A 19 9.07 0.17 17.38
C GLU A 19 8.29 1.45 17.10
N ARG A 20 8.12 2.25 18.15
CA ARG A 20 7.49 3.57 18.06
C ARG A 20 8.43 4.57 17.40
N ILE A 21 7.90 5.42 16.53
CA ILE A 21 8.56 6.63 16.03
C ILE A 21 7.80 7.83 16.62
N PRO A 22 8.25 8.40 17.76
CA PRO A 22 7.50 9.48 18.42
C PRO A 22 7.23 10.69 17.54
N ALA A 23 8.13 10.99 16.60
CA ALA A 23 7.92 12.04 15.61
C ALA A 23 6.77 11.75 14.64
N GLY A 24 6.56 10.48 14.28
CA GLY A 24 5.41 10.06 13.47
C GLY A 24 4.09 10.22 14.21
N GLU A 25 4.05 9.82 15.49
CA GLU A 25 2.87 10.01 16.34
C GLU A 25 2.53 11.50 16.50
N ALA A 26 3.53 12.35 16.83
CA ALA A 26 3.35 13.78 16.97
C ALA A 26 2.87 14.44 15.68
N PHE A 27 3.39 14.00 14.52
CA PHE A 27 2.99 14.48 13.21
C PHE A 27 1.50 14.22 12.93
N VAL A 28 1.02 13.02 13.24
CA VAL A 28 -0.41 12.68 13.06
C VAL A 28 -1.28 13.48 14.02
N HIS A 29 -0.87 13.63 15.29
CA HIS A 29 -1.61 14.45 16.25
C HIS A 29 -1.71 15.91 15.82
N GLU A 30 -0.64 16.49 15.26
CA GLU A 30 -0.65 17.87 14.74
C GLU A 30 -1.63 18.01 13.55
N LEU A 31 -1.69 17.02 12.64
CA LEU A 31 -2.70 17.00 11.57
C LEU A 31 -4.12 16.98 12.13
N GLN A 32 -4.35 16.18 13.17
CA GLN A 32 -5.65 16.07 13.83
C GLN A 32 -6.05 17.39 14.55
N GLU A 33 -5.13 17.99 15.29
CA GLU A 33 -5.34 19.26 15.99
C GLU A 33 -5.64 20.40 15.01
N ARG A 34 -4.93 20.44 13.88
CA ARG A 34 -5.15 21.42 12.80
C ARG A 34 -6.33 21.09 11.89
N GLN A 35 -6.97 19.95 12.06
CA GLN A 35 -8.05 19.45 11.20
C GLN A 35 -7.63 19.37 9.73
N ILE A 36 -6.38 19.02 9.45
CA ILE A 36 -5.86 18.80 8.10
C ILE A 36 -6.23 17.39 7.67
N PRO A 37 -6.88 17.18 6.52
CA PRO A 37 -7.22 15.86 6.01
C PRO A 37 -5.97 15.00 5.76
N TYR A 38 -6.03 13.75 6.16
CA TYR A 38 -4.98 12.77 5.86
C TYR A 38 -5.56 11.39 5.61
N LEU A 39 -4.78 10.57 4.91
CA LEU A 39 -5.12 9.17 4.64
C LEU A 39 -3.84 8.32 4.80
N PHE A 40 -3.90 7.31 5.62
CA PHE A 40 -2.86 6.30 5.65
C PHE A 40 -2.97 5.41 4.42
N VAL A 41 -1.90 5.34 3.61
CA VAL A 41 -1.87 4.57 2.37
C VAL A 41 -0.79 3.50 2.45
N THR A 42 -1.22 2.24 2.61
CA THR A 42 -0.29 1.12 2.84
C THR A 42 -0.42 0.02 1.78
N ASN A 43 0.73 -0.56 1.39
CA ASN A 43 0.78 -1.76 0.55
C ASN A 43 0.46 -3.05 1.31
N ASN A 44 0.39 -3.01 2.63
CA ASN A 44 0.11 -4.18 3.46
C ASN A 44 -1.31 -4.70 3.23
N THR A 45 -1.43 -6.00 2.90
CA THR A 45 -2.70 -6.70 2.66
C THR A 45 -2.99 -7.81 3.67
N THR A 46 -2.12 -7.97 4.67
CA THR A 46 -2.28 -9.04 5.68
C THR A 46 -3.22 -8.63 6.83
N ARG A 47 -3.51 -7.33 6.96
CA ARG A 47 -4.37 -6.76 8.00
C ARG A 47 -5.58 -6.07 7.39
N THR A 48 -6.73 -6.19 8.04
CA THR A 48 -7.91 -5.38 7.71
C THR A 48 -7.71 -3.94 8.23
N PRO A 49 -8.46 -2.94 7.70
CA PRO A 49 -8.43 -1.57 8.24
C PRO A 49 -8.69 -1.50 9.74
N GLU A 50 -9.61 -2.32 10.28
CA GLU A 50 -9.92 -2.39 11.71
C GLU A 50 -8.71 -2.87 12.52
N MET A 51 -8.01 -3.91 12.05
CA MET A 51 -6.78 -4.40 12.69
C MET A 51 -5.67 -3.35 12.67
N VAL A 52 -5.58 -2.55 11.61
CA VAL A 52 -4.63 -1.42 11.54
C VAL A 52 -5.03 -0.33 12.51
N GLN A 53 -6.31 0.03 12.58
CA GLN A 53 -6.83 1.02 13.53
C GLN A 53 -6.56 0.62 14.99
N GLU A 54 -6.88 -0.63 15.36
CA GLU A 54 -6.61 -1.17 16.70
C GLU A 54 -5.12 -1.15 17.03
N MET A 55 -4.28 -1.50 16.07
CA MET A 55 -2.82 -1.46 16.24
C MET A 55 -2.31 -0.03 16.43
N LEU A 56 -2.78 0.93 15.64
CA LEU A 56 -2.40 2.34 15.75
C LEU A 56 -2.80 2.90 17.11
N ALA A 57 -4.00 2.63 17.58
CA ALA A 57 -4.47 3.07 18.90
C ALA A 57 -3.72 2.37 20.05
N GLY A 58 -3.61 1.04 20.01
CA GLY A 58 -3.08 0.24 21.12
C GLY A 58 -1.56 0.26 21.27
N GLN A 59 -0.80 0.39 20.16
CA GLN A 59 0.66 0.29 20.17
C GLN A 59 1.35 1.63 19.92
N PHE A 60 0.73 2.52 19.17
CA PHE A 60 1.36 3.75 18.67
C PHE A 60 0.65 5.03 19.12
N ASN A 61 -0.34 4.92 20.03
CA ASN A 61 -1.07 6.06 20.61
C ASN A 61 -1.69 7.00 19.55
N ILE A 62 -2.15 6.41 18.43
CA ILE A 62 -2.82 7.14 17.33
C ILE A 62 -4.25 6.63 17.24
N GLU A 63 -5.20 7.39 17.78
CA GLU A 63 -6.62 7.18 17.55
C GLU A 63 -7.01 7.86 16.24
N THR A 64 -7.57 7.12 15.30
CA THR A 64 -7.93 7.64 13.98
C THR A 64 -9.25 7.03 13.51
N PRO A 65 -10.07 7.75 12.74
CA PRO A 65 -11.26 7.19 12.09
C PRO A 65 -10.89 6.07 11.11
N LEU A 66 -11.77 5.08 10.97
CA LEU A 66 -11.51 3.92 10.10
C LEU A 66 -11.35 4.33 8.63
N ASP A 67 -12.08 5.32 8.18
CA ASP A 67 -12.05 5.84 6.83
C ASP A 67 -10.75 6.60 6.47
N THR A 68 -9.88 6.85 7.46
CA THR A 68 -8.53 7.37 7.21
C THR A 68 -7.50 6.28 6.87
N ILE A 69 -7.91 5.01 6.80
CA ILE A 69 -7.02 3.87 6.53
C ILE A 69 -7.36 3.27 5.16
N TYR A 70 -6.49 3.50 4.18
CA TYR A 70 -6.66 3.01 2.82
C TYR A 70 -5.55 2.03 2.46
N THR A 71 -5.92 0.76 2.35
CA THR A 71 -4.97 -0.33 2.09
C THR A 71 -4.97 -0.74 0.62
N ALA A 72 -3.89 -1.41 0.18
CA ALA A 72 -3.87 -2.03 -1.15
C ALA A 72 -5.01 -3.06 -1.34
N THR A 73 -5.53 -3.65 -0.26
CA THR A 73 -6.72 -4.51 -0.28
C THR A 73 -7.97 -3.73 -0.72
N LEU A 74 -8.24 -2.57 -0.08
CA LEU A 74 -9.39 -1.73 -0.44
C LEU A 74 -9.26 -1.22 -1.88
N ALA A 75 -8.08 -0.74 -2.25
CA ALA A 75 -7.81 -0.30 -3.61
C ALA A 75 -8.00 -1.42 -4.65
N THR A 76 -7.65 -2.67 -4.29
CA THR A 76 -7.89 -3.85 -5.14
C THR A 76 -9.39 -4.12 -5.33
N ILE A 77 -10.17 -4.03 -4.25
CA ILE A 77 -11.63 -4.20 -4.30
C ILE A 77 -12.27 -3.12 -5.16
N ASP A 78 -11.90 -1.84 -4.94
CA ASP A 78 -12.39 -0.71 -5.73
C ASP A 78 -12.07 -0.89 -7.22
N TYR A 79 -10.86 -1.34 -7.54
CA TYR A 79 -10.45 -1.64 -8.90
C TYR A 79 -11.28 -2.77 -9.53
N MET A 80 -11.49 -3.87 -8.80
CA MET A 80 -12.31 -5.00 -9.28
C MET A 80 -13.76 -4.58 -9.54
N MET A 81 -14.33 -3.75 -8.65
CA MET A 81 -15.68 -3.19 -8.80
C MET A 81 -15.79 -2.30 -10.04
N ASP A 82 -14.82 -1.41 -10.26
CA ASP A 82 -14.79 -0.52 -11.43
C ASP A 82 -14.65 -1.30 -12.75
N MET A 83 -13.80 -2.32 -12.77
CA MET A 83 -13.60 -3.18 -13.94
C MET A 83 -14.84 -4.01 -14.29
N ASN A 84 -15.61 -4.41 -13.29
CA ASN A 84 -16.89 -5.13 -13.43
C ASN A 84 -16.84 -6.33 -14.40
N LEU A 85 -15.77 -7.16 -14.34
CA LEU A 85 -15.60 -8.33 -15.21
C LEU A 85 -16.38 -9.55 -14.74
N GLY A 86 -16.91 -9.54 -13.52
CA GLY A 86 -17.67 -10.61 -12.88
C GLY A 86 -17.55 -10.56 -11.35
N GLN A 87 -18.26 -11.47 -10.69
CA GLN A 87 -18.30 -11.53 -9.22
C GLN A 87 -17.55 -12.74 -8.65
N THR A 88 -16.63 -13.33 -9.40
CA THR A 88 -15.84 -14.47 -8.95
C THR A 88 -14.36 -14.13 -8.89
N ALA A 89 -13.67 -14.59 -7.85
CA ALA A 89 -12.24 -14.36 -7.67
C ALA A 89 -11.54 -15.61 -7.12
N TYR A 90 -10.32 -15.85 -7.55
CA TYR A 90 -9.38 -16.73 -6.87
C TYR A 90 -8.30 -15.89 -6.21
N VAL A 91 -8.09 -16.09 -4.90
CA VAL A 91 -7.22 -15.22 -4.10
C VAL A 91 -6.08 -16.01 -3.48
N ILE A 92 -4.85 -15.69 -3.86
CA ILE A 92 -3.64 -16.02 -3.10
C ILE A 92 -3.35 -14.84 -2.19
N GLY A 93 -3.46 -15.04 -0.88
CA GLY A 93 -3.29 -13.99 0.11
C GLY A 93 -3.57 -14.46 1.52
N ASP A 94 -3.21 -13.65 2.48
CA ASP A 94 -3.52 -13.88 3.89
C ASP A 94 -5.02 -13.65 4.16
N ILE A 95 -5.45 -14.01 5.38
CA ILE A 95 -6.86 -13.95 5.78
C ILE A 95 -7.49 -12.58 5.58
N GLY A 96 -6.75 -11.49 5.85
CA GLY A 96 -7.25 -10.13 5.69
C GLY A 96 -7.67 -9.79 4.25
N LEU A 97 -6.88 -10.21 3.26
CA LEU A 97 -7.21 -9.99 1.84
C LEU A 97 -8.40 -10.85 1.42
N LYS A 98 -8.40 -12.13 1.78
CA LYS A 98 -9.48 -13.08 1.42
C LYS A 98 -10.81 -12.65 2.00
N GLN A 99 -10.83 -12.29 3.28
CA GLN A 99 -12.04 -11.88 3.98
C GLN A 99 -12.61 -10.60 3.37
N ALA A 100 -11.79 -9.58 3.15
CA ALA A 100 -12.25 -8.32 2.59
C ALA A 100 -12.83 -8.47 1.17
N ILE A 101 -12.22 -9.30 0.31
CA ILE A 101 -12.74 -9.59 -1.04
C ILE A 101 -14.08 -10.34 -0.96
N ALA A 102 -14.23 -11.28 -0.02
CA ALA A 102 -15.49 -12.00 0.18
C ALA A 102 -16.59 -11.09 0.74
N GLU A 103 -16.29 -10.22 1.71
CA GLU A 103 -17.21 -9.23 2.28
C GLU A 103 -17.67 -8.19 1.24
N ALA A 104 -16.82 -7.88 0.26
CA ALA A 104 -17.16 -7.06 -0.89
C ALA A 104 -18.09 -7.77 -1.91
N GLY A 105 -18.47 -9.04 -1.67
CA GLY A 105 -19.41 -9.79 -2.47
C GLY A 105 -18.80 -10.64 -3.57
N PHE A 106 -17.47 -10.80 -3.63
CA PHE A 106 -16.83 -11.70 -4.57
C PHE A 106 -16.84 -13.15 -4.04
N ILE A 107 -17.22 -14.08 -4.92
CA ILE A 107 -17.34 -15.49 -4.60
C ILE A 107 -16.05 -16.21 -5.03
N GLU A 108 -15.51 -17.06 -4.17
CA GLU A 108 -14.35 -17.87 -4.52
C GLU A 108 -14.67 -18.85 -5.65
N ASP A 109 -13.83 -18.86 -6.69
CA ASP A 109 -13.90 -19.82 -7.79
C ASP A 109 -12.47 -20.28 -8.16
N THR A 110 -12.22 -21.58 -8.04
CA THR A 110 -10.92 -22.20 -8.35
C THR A 110 -10.84 -22.73 -9.79
N VAL A 111 -11.91 -22.65 -10.56
CA VAL A 111 -12.00 -23.26 -11.90
C VAL A 111 -11.97 -22.24 -13.02
N ASN A 112 -12.77 -21.18 -12.89
CA ASN A 112 -12.90 -20.15 -13.93
C ASN A 112 -13.24 -18.77 -13.32
N PRO A 113 -12.42 -18.24 -12.40
CA PRO A 113 -12.68 -16.96 -11.77
C PRO A 113 -12.57 -15.82 -12.79
N ALA A 114 -13.33 -14.74 -12.58
CA ALA A 114 -13.16 -13.50 -13.35
C ALA A 114 -11.81 -12.83 -13.03
N TYR A 115 -11.41 -12.92 -11.76
CA TYR A 115 -10.16 -12.32 -11.25
C TYR A 115 -9.28 -13.36 -10.56
N VAL A 116 -7.97 -13.26 -10.78
CA VAL A 116 -6.94 -13.88 -9.93
C VAL A 116 -6.22 -12.78 -9.21
N VAL A 117 -6.36 -12.72 -7.88
CA VAL A 117 -5.74 -11.70 -7.02
C VAL A 117 -4.60 -12.34 -6.22
N VAL A 118 -3.40 -11.74 -6.32
CA VAL A 118 -2.21 -12.26 -5.65
C VAL A 118 -1.61 -11.19 -4.75
N GLY A 119 -1.73 -11.43 -3.46
CA GLY A 119 -1.08 -10.70 -2.38
C GLY A 119 -0.08 -11.58 -1.63
N LEU A 120 0.39 -11.11 -0.47
CA LEU A 120 1.25 -11.89 0.41
C LEU A 120 0.44 -13.03 1.05
N ASP A 121 0.93 -14.24 0.95
CA ASP A 121 0.36 -15.45 1.57
C ASP A 121 1.50 -16.24 2.25
N TRP A 122 1.46 -16.32 3.58
CA TRP A 122 2.48 -17.04 4.36
C TRP A 122 2.41 -18.55 4.23
N GLU A 123 1.27 -19.06 3.75
CA GLU A 123 0.99 -20.49 3.59
C GLU A 123 0.84 -20.87 2.11
N VAL A 124 1.44 -20.08 1.19
CA VAL A 124 1.39 -20.36 -0.24
C VAL A 124 2.07 -21.69 -0.56
N ASP A 125 1.45 -22.48 -1.43
CA ASP A 125 1.92 -23.76 -1.88
C ASP A 125 1.85 -23.92 -3.42
N TYR A 126 2.33 -25.04 -3.92
CA TYR A 126 2.35 -25.30 -5.36
C TYR A 126 0.95 -25.40 -5.97
N GLU A 127 -0.03 -25.93 -5.22
CA GLU A 127 -1.41 -26.06 -5.71
C GLU A 127 -2.07 -24.69 -5.89
N LYS A 128 -1.89 -23.76 -4.95
CA LYS A 128 -2.37 -22.38 -5.09
C LYS A 128 -1.79 -21.71 -6.34
N PHE A 129 -0.48 -21.86 -6.59
CA PHE A 129 0.14 -21.34 -7.80
C PHE A 129 -0.38 -22.01 -9.07
N SER A 130 -0.65 -23.32 -9.03
CA SER A 130 -1.19 -24.06 -10.17
C SER A 130 -2.58 -23.60 -10.56
N ILE A 131 -3.48 -23.42 -9.59
CA ILE A 131 -4.83 -22.91 -9.80
C ILE A 131 -4.78 -21.50 -10.41
N ALA A 132 -4.00 -20.59 -9.81
CA ALA A 132 -3.84 -19.22 -10.32
C ALA A 132 -3.31 -19.21 -11.76
N THR A 133 -2.24 -19.98 -12.03
CA THR A 133 -1.63 -20.09 -13.36
C THR A 133 -2.63 -20.56 -14.41
N LEU A 134 -3.35 -21.65 -14.11
CA LEU A 134 -4.34 -22.23 -15.05
C LEU A 134 -5.53 -21.29 -15.30
N ALA A 135 -5.99 -20.57 -14.27
CA ALA A 135 -7.05 -19.59 -14.40
C ALA A 135 -6.62 -18.40 -15.30
N ILE A 136 -5.42 -17.86 -15.07
CA ILE A 136 -4.88 -16.75 -15.88
C ILE A 136 -4.69 -17.19 -17.35
N GLN A 137 -4.18 -18.41 -17.59
CA GLN A 137 -4.05 -18.95 -18.96
C GLN A 137 -5.40 -19.10 -19.68
N LYS A 138 -6.50 -19.25 -18.92
CA LYS A 138 -7.87 -19.27 -19.48
C LYS A 138 -8.48 -17.88 -19.68
N GLY A 139 -7.80 -16.82 -19.26
CA GLY A 139 -8.23 -15.44 -19.48
C GLY A 139 -8.73 -14.70 -18.24
N SER A 140 -8.59 -15.26 -17.03
CA SER A 140 -8.87 -14.52 -15.78
C SER A 140 -7.98 -13.28 -15.69
N HIS A 141 -8.55 -12.17 -15.22
CA HIS A 141 -7.78 -10.93 -15.05
C HIS A 141 -6.80 -11.05 -13.87
N PHE A 142 -5.52 -10.88 -14.16
CA PHE A 142 -4.45 -11.05 -13.19
C PHE A 142 -4.15 -9.74 -12.46
N ILE A 143 -4.36 -9.72 -11.14
CA ILE A 143 -4.13 -8.58 -10.24
C ILE A 143 -3.04 -8.93 -9.23
N GLY A 144 -2.02 -8.07 -9.13
CA GLY A 144 -1.07 -8.06 -8.03
C GLY A 144 -1.41 -6.96 -7.04
N THR A 145 -1.55 -7.27 -5.75
CA THR A 145 -1.92 -6.25 -4.77
C THR A 145 -0.85 -5.18 -4.61
N ASN A 146 0.43 -5.55 -4.71
CA ASN A 146 1.56 -4.62 -4.70
C ASN A 146 2.80 -5.27 -5.36
N PRO A 147 3.78 -4.46 -5.82
CA PRO A 147 4.97 -4.95 -6.49
C PRO A 147 6.14 -5.28 -5.56
N ASP A 148 5.97 -5.23 -4.24
CA ASP A 148 7.05 -5.37 -3.27
C ASP A 148 7.71 -6.75 -3.36
N LEU A 149 8.94 -6.80 -3.86
CA LEU A 149 9.67 -8.05 -4.05
C LEU A 149 10.11 -8.69 -2.73
N ASN A 150 10.36 -7.85 -1.72
CA ASN A 150 10.84 -8.28 -0.42
C ASN A 150 10.06 -7.59 0.69
N ILE A 151 9.97 -8.25 1.83
CA ILE A 151 9.46 -7.70 3.07
C ILE A 151 10.50 -7.89 4.18
N PRO A 152 10.76 -6.87 5.00
CA PRO A 152 11.63 -7.01 6.17
C PRO A 152 10.91 -7.82 7.26
N THR A 153 11.63 -8.78 7.83
CA THR A 153 11.16 -9.58 8.96
C THR A 153 12.27 -9.74 9.99
N GLU A 154 11.95 -10.23 11.18
CA GLU A 154 12.94 -10.57 12.21
C GLU A 154 13.95 -11.62 11.72
N ARG A 155 13.60 -12.42 10.70
CA ARG A 155 14.46 -13.43 10.07
C ARG A 155 15.33 -12.88 8.92
N GLY A 156 15.11 -11.62 8.50
CA GLY A 156 15.74 -11.00 7.35
C GLY A 156 14.73 -10.65 6.25
N MET A 157 15.23 -10.32 5.07
CA MET A 157 14.41 -9.98 3.90
C MET A 157 13.77 -11.26 3.33
N MET A 158 12.45 -11.36 3.43
CA MET A 158 11.68 -12.50 2.90
C MET A 158 10.94 -12.09 1.61
N PRO A 159 10.51 -13.06 0.76
CA PRO A 159 9.74 -12.75 -0.43
C PRO A 159 8.44 -12.01 -0.10
N GLY A 160 8.19 -10.91 -0.82
CA GLY A 160 6.96 -10.13 -0.76
C GLY A 160 5.94 -10.58 -1.81
N ALA A 161 4.79 -9.89 -1.86
CA ALA A 161 3.74 -10.17 -2.84
C ALA A 161 4.24 -10.07 -4.29
N GLY A 162 5.10 -9.10 -4.59
CA GLY A 162 5.71 -8.95 -5.92
C GLY A 162 6.50 -10.17 -6.37
N ALA A 163 7.19 -10.87 -5.44
CA ALA A 163 7.91 -12.10 -5.77
C ALA A 163 6.96 -13.26 -6.12
N LEU A 164 5.80 -13.37 -5.44
CA LEU A 164 4.77 -14.36 -5.76
C LEU A 164 4.13 -14.06 -7.12
N ASN A 165 3.88 -12.79 -7.40
CA ASN A 165 3.38 -12.32 -8.70
C ASN A 165 4.39 -12.62 -9.81
N ALA A 166 5.69 -12.40 -9.60
CA ALA A 166 6.74 -12.68 -10.58
C ALA A 166 6.83 -14.17 -10.94
N LEU A 167 6.62 -15.08 -9.97
CA LEU A 167 6.54 -16.53 -10.24
C LEU A 167 5.40 -16.84 -11.22
N ILE A 168 4.20 -16.30 -10.97
CA ILE A 168 3.01 -16.53 -11.81
C ILE A 168 3.18 -15.86 -13.17
N GLU A 169 3.73 -14.64 -13.24
CA GLU A 169 4.07 -13.96 -14.49
C GLU A 169 5.03 -14.81 -15.34
N ALA A 170 6.08 -15.36 -14.74
CA ALA A 170 7.01 -16.24 -15.44
C ALA A 170 6.35 -17.49 -16.00
N ALA A 171 5.40 -18.10 -15.26
CA ALA A 171 4.67 -19.29 -15.67
C ALA A 171 3.61 -19.04 -16.75
N THR A 172 2.94 -17.88 -16.71
CA THR A 172 1.83 -17.54 -17.61
C THR A 172 2.24 -16.66 -18.77
N ARG A 173 3.33 -15.88 -18.64
CA ARG A 173 3.74 -14.76 -19.51
C ARG A 173 2.72 -13.61 -19.56
N VAL A 174 1.83 -13.55 -18.59
CA VAL A 174 0.85 -12.47 -18.40
C VAL A 174 1.32 -11.62 -17.23
N LYS A 175 1.47 -10.31 -17.46
CA LYS A 175 1.84 -9.36 -16.41
C LYS A 175 0.65 -9.07 -15.51
N PRO A 176 0.83 -9.00 -14.19
CA PRO A 176 -0.21 -8.54 -13.30
C PRO A 176 -0.50 -7.05 -13.49
N THR A 177 -1.75 -6.64 -13.29
CA THR A 177 -2.07 -5.25 -12.98
C THR A 177 -1.75 -5.02 -11.52
N PHE A 178 -0.69 -4.28 -11.22
CA PHE A 178 -0.36 -3.93 -9.84
C PHE A 178 -1.20 -2.75 -9.35
N ILE A 179 -1.78 -2.90 -8.16
CA ILE A 179 -2.68 -1.91 -7.56
C ILE A 179 -1.94 -0.96 -6.63
N GLY A 180 -1.17 -1.49 -5.68
CA GLY A 180 -0.48 -0.74 -4.64
C GLY A 180 0.61 0.20 -5.14
N LYS A 181 1.12 1.05 -4.24
CA LYS A 181 2.24 1.97 -4.52
C LYS A 181 3.41 1.23 -5.20
N PRO A 182 4.07 1.83 -6.21
CA PRO A 182 3.96 3.21 -6.69
C PRO A 182 2.91 3.43 -7.78
N ASN A 183 2.03 2.47 -8.07
CA ASN A 183 1.11 2.54 -9.20
C ASN A 183 0.01 3.59 -9.01
N ALA A 184 -0.49 4.13 -10.13
CA ALA A 184 -1.48 5.18 -10.15
C ALA A 184 -2.83 4.77 -9.51
N ILE A 185 -3.20 3.49 -9.60
CA ILE A 185 -4.53 3.01 -9.17
C ILE A 185 -4.81 3.35 -7.71
N ILE A 186 -3.91 2.99 -6.78
CA ILE A 186 -4.10 3.30 -5.35
C ILE A 186 -4.03 4.80 -5.10
N MET A 187 -3.17 5.53 -5.83
CA MET A 187 -2.99 6.98 -5.64
C MET A 187 -4.20 7.78 -6.12
N ASP A 188 -4.76 7.43 -7.28
CA ASP A 188 -5.95 8.08 -7.82
C ASP A 188 -7.16 7.92 -6.88
N LYS A 189 -7.33 6.71 -6.36
CA LYS A 189 -8.40 6.42 -5.39
C LYS A 189 -8.19 7.15 -4.06
N ALA A 190 -6.96 7.18 -3.55
CA ALA A 190 -6.62 7.87 -2.32
C ALA A 190 -6.86 9.39 -2.42
N ILE A 191 -6.49 10.01 -3.53
CA ILE A 191 -6.76 11.43 -3.80
C ILE A 191 -8.26 11.71 -3.91
N ALA A 192 -8.98 10.86 -4.66
CA ALA A 192 -10.43 10.98 -4.78
C ALA A 192 -11.14 10.86 -3.41
N HIS A 193 -10.61 10.00 -2.52
CA HIS A 193 -11.12 9.85 -1.15
C HIS A 193 -10.93 11.13 -0.32
N LEU A 194 -9.78 11.81 -0.46
CA LEU A 194 -9.55 13.11 0.20
C LEU A 194 -10.35 14.26 -0.42
N GLY A 195 -10.79 14.13 -1.66
CA GLY A 195 -11.52 15.20 -2.38
C GLY A 195 -10.65 16.43 -2.69
N LEU A 196 -9.35 16.24 -2.87
CA LEU A 196 -8.34 17.27 -3.13
C LEU A 196 -7.70 17.09 -4.52
N GLU A 197 -7.01 18.11 -5.00
CA GLU A 197 -6.19 18.02 -6.21
C GLU A 197 -4.79 17.48 -5.88
N ARG A 198 -4.08 16.92 -6.88
CA ARG A 198 -2.77 16.28 -6.68
C ARG A 198 -1.72 17.23 -6.10
N GLU A 199 -1.73 18.49 -6.55
CA GLU A 199 -0.80 19.53 -6.12
C GLU A 199 -1.07 20.05 -4.71
N GLU A 200 -2.27 19.79 -4.18
CA GLU A 200 -2.68 20.17 -2.83
C GLU A 200 -2.31 19.15 -1.76
N VAL A 201 -1.85 17.96 -2.20
CA VAL A 201 -1.54 16.83 -1.34
C VAL A 201 -0.06 16.54 -1.36
N VAL A 202 0.48 16.02 -0.27
CA VAL A 202 1.86 15.49 -0.21
C VAL A 202 1.85 14.00 0.17
N MET A 203 2.62 13.19 -0.58
CA MET A 203 2.89 11.79 -0.22
C MET A 203 4.09 11.72 0.73
N VAL A 204 3.84 11.25 1.94
CA VAL A 204 4.84 11.09 3.02
C VAL A 204 5.22 9.62 3.14
N GLY A 205 6.49 9.31 3.06
CA GLY A 205 6.96 7.94 3.16
C GLY A 205 8.47 7.82 3.36
N ASP A 206 8.93 6.62 3.65
CA ASP A 206 10.34 6.31 3.91
C ASP A 206 10.99 5.50 2.77
N ASN A 207 10.19 4.92 1.90
CA ASN A 207 10.67 4.08 0.80
C ASN A 207 10.58 4.82 -0.53
N TYR A 208 11.76 5.11 -1.09
CA TYR A 208 11.84 5.78 -2.38
C TYR A 208 11.12 5.00 -3.49
N LEU A 209 11.28 3.69 -3.54
CA LEU A 209 10.77 2.87 -4.65
C LEU A 209 9.25 2.71 -4.65
N THR A 210 8.60 2.88 -3.52
CA THR A 210 7.14 2.79 -3.37
C THR A 210 6.52 4.16 -3.15
N ASP A 211 6.80 4.81 -2.02
CA ASP A 211 6.10 6.02 -1.58
C ASP A 211 6.48 7.24 -2.42
N ILE A 212 7.78 7.45 -2.55
CA ILE A 212 8.28 8.64 -3.26
C ILE A 212 8.03 8.51 -4.76
N ARG A 213 8.24 7.32 -5.33
CA ARG A 213 7.87 7.06 -6.72
C ARG A 213 6.36 7.16 -6.93
N ALA A 214 5.53 6.75 -5.95
CA ALA A 214 4.08 6.95 -6.02
C ALA A 214 3.70 8.43 -6.16
N GLY A 215 4.39 9.32 -5.44
CA GLY A 215 4.20 10.76 -5.62
C GLY A 215 4.74 11.25 -6.96
N ILE A 216 6.02 11.01 -7.25
CA ILE A 216 6.70 11.51 -8.47
C ILE A 216 5.98 11.03 -9.74
N ASP A 217 5.70 9.72 -9.84
CA ASP A 217 5.13 9.13 -11.05
C ASP A 217 3.67 9.55 -11.30
N ASN A 218 2.99 10.06 -10.25
CA ASN A 218 1.60 10.50 -10.32
C ASN A 218 1.42 12.01 -10.15
N GLY A 219 2.51 12.80 -10.18
CA GLY A 219 2.44 14.26 -10.12
C GLY A 219 2.01 14.82 -8.76
N ILE A 220 2.31 14.10 -7.67
CA ILE A 220 2.02 14.48 -6.29
C ILE A 220 3.33 14.90 -5.62
N PRO A 221 3.40 16.05 -4.93
CA PRO A 221 4.52 16.40 -4.07
C PRO A 221 4.89 15.29 -3.08
N THR A 222 6.18 15.17 -2.76
CA THR A 222 6.68 14.08 -1.92
C THR A 222 7.49 14.57 -0.74
N LEU A 223 7.35 13.89 0.40
CA LEU A 223 8.16 14.08 1.59
C LEU A 223 8.81 12.74 1.95
N LEU A 224 10.10 12.61 1.66
CA LEU A 224 10.90 11.47 2.08
C LEU A 224 11.39 11.66 3.51
N VAL A 225 11.14 10.68 4.38
CA VAL A 225 11.77 10.58 5.69
C VAL A 225 12.76 9.41 5.71
N THR A 226 13.96 9.64 6.26
CA THR A 226 15.00 8.60 6.25
C THR A 226 15.02 7.74 7.52
N THR A 227 13.85 7.56 8.12
CA THR A 227 13.67 6.74 9.34
C THR A 227 13.56 5.24 9.05
N GLY A 228 13.22 4.87 7.81
CA GLY A 228 12.90 3.50 7.45
C GLY A 228 13.83 2.86 6.40
N PHE A 229 13.29 2.62 5.20
CA PHE A 229 13.93 1.83 4.14
C PHE A 229 15.07 2.60 3.45
N THR A 230 14.77 3.79 2.90
CA THR A 230 15.77 4.64 2.21
C THR A 230 16.70 5.28 3.22
N LYS A 231 18.02 5.11 3.04
CA LYS A 231 19.02 5.64 3.95
C LYS A 231 19.48 7.04 3.56
N PRO A 232 19.92 7.89 4.52
CA PRO A 232 20.38 9.24 4.20
C PRO A 232 21.49 9.28 3.15
N GLU A 233 22.39 8.31 3.16
CA GLU A 233 23.50 8.18 2.20
C GLU A 233 23.04 7.86 0.77
N GLU A 234 21.85 7.31 0.58
CA GLU A 234 21.29 6.97 -0.74
C GLU A 234 20.63 8.20 -1.42
N VAL A 235 20.22 9.19 -0.62
CA VAL A 235 19.43 10.34 -1.12
C VAL A 235 20.12 11.12 -2.23
N PRO A 236 21.45 11.40 -2.20
CA PRO A 236 22.13 12.12 -3.27
C PRO A 236 22.13 11.38 -4.62
N ASP A 237 22.01 10.06 -4.62
CA ASP A 237 22.10 9.20 -5.80
C ASP A 237 20.72 8.79 -6.34
N LEU A 238 19.62 9.32 -5.79
CA LEU A 238 18.27 9.02 -6.25
C LEU A 238 18.03 9.53 -7.67
N PRO A 239 17.45 8.72 -8.57
CA PRO A 239 17.24 9.09 -9.98
C PRO A 239 16.42 10.36 -10.19
N LEU A 240 15.42 10.59 -9.35
CA LEU A 240 14.56 11.77 -9.32
C LEU A 240 14.48 12.28 -7.89
N PRO A 241 14.72 13.57 -7.64
CA PRO A 241 14.71 14.09 -6.27
C PRO A 241 13.28 14.14 -5.70
N PRO A 242 13.08 13.76 -4.42
CA PRO A 242 11.87 14.09 -3.71
C PRO A 242 11.64 15.60 -3.61
N THR A 243 10.39 16.05 -3.40
CA THR A 243 10.10 17.47 -3.18
C THR A 243 10.70 17.95 -1.87
N HIS A 244 10.60 17.13 -0.82
CA HIS A 244 11.17 17.38 0.50
C HIS A 244 11.90 16.13 1.00
N VAL A 245 12.98 16.35 1.76
CA VAL A 245 13.72 15.27 2.42
C VAL A 245 14.01 15.72 3.87
N LEU A 246 13.62 14.87 4.82
CA LEU A 246 13.86 15.10 6.24
C LEU A 246 14.49 13.87 6.89
N SER A 247 15.25 14.07 7.95
CA SER A 247 15.73 12.95 8.76
C SER A 247 14.66 12.44 9.73
N SER A 248 13.69 13.30 10.07
CA SER A 248 12.58 13.00 10.96
C SER A 248 11.39 13.90 10.67
N LEU A 249 10.16 13.39 10.86
CA LEU A 249 8.92 14.17 10.78
C LEU A 249 8.85 15.31 11.83
N ALA A 250 9.68 15.25 12.88
CA ALA A 250 9.80 16.36 13.84
C ALA A 250 10.35 17.65 13.23
N GLU A 251 10.98 17.58 12.08
CA GLU A 251 11.52 18.74 11.35
C GLU A 251 10.49 19.40 10.42
N TRP A 252 9.31 18.78 10.26
CA TRP A 252 8.29 19.30 9.37
C TRP A 252 7.63 20.55 9.93
N ASP A 253 7.60 21.60 9.12
CA ASP A 253 6.92 22.85 9.44
C ASP A 253 5.60 22.94 8.64
N PHE A 254 4.48 22.83 9.34
CA PHE A 254 3.13 22.92 8.73
C PHE A 254 2.76 24.33 8.27
N ASP A 255 3.53 25.34 8.66
CA ASP A 255 3.26 26.74 8.38
C ASP A 255 4.20 27.33 7.30
N ALA A 256 5.15 26.51 6.76
CA ALA A 256 6.15 26.94 5.78
C ALA A 256 5.64 27.07 4.33
#